data_3d1431d2b77b974c276598669dda3566
#
_entry.id   3d1431d2b77b974c276598669dda3566
#
_cell.length_a   1.000
_cell.length_b   1.000
_cell.length_c   1.000
_cell.angle_alpha   90.00
_cell.angle_beta   90.00
_cell.angle_gamma   90.00
#
_symmetry.space_group_name_H-M   'P 1'
#
loop_
_entity.id
_entity.type
_entity.pdbx_description
1 polymer ?
#
loop_
_entity_poly.entity_id
_entity_poly.type
_entity_poly.pdbx_seq_one_letter_code
_entity_poly.pdbx_strand_id
1 'polypeptide(L)'
;MVTPVFVCTGFLDSGKTTLVKETLMEQDWIEPGLTLLILCEEGEEEYSKEYLDSKEMAQLKVEAFEQLNSVFFKNCEKNYHPTQVVIEYNGMWKLEDLLSIKYPRNWELQGVYSTVDGTTLDMYLANMRNMLMEQLAESELIVVNRCPDGVDRSGFRRALKVQNPMAQLIFEGMDGKIIQPSAADLPYDVKGDKIVVEDGDFGIWYVDAYDHPELYLHKEIEFTAQAFRPRGMDEKMFVPVRKIMTCCAADIRFYGYPCKSDEKIEFKKNEWIRLRARFEWEAAVSFGNEQPVLHLIGMEPAQKPQEEVVYLG
;
A
#
# COMPACT_ATOMS: atom_id res chain seq x y z
N MET A 1 -4.49 -13.69 -27.01
CA MET A 1 -3.57 -13.45 -25.89
C MET A 1 -3.87 -12.05 -25.39
N VAL A 2 -3.91 -11.81 -24.10
CA VAL A 2 -4.10 -10.47 -23.52
C VAL A 2 -2.73 -9.80 -23.48
N THR A 3 -2.66 -8.54 -23.89
CA THR A 3 -1.44 -7.72 -23.82
C THR A 3 -1.52 -6.87 -22.54
N PRO A 4 -0.71 -7.15 -21.52
CA PRO A 4 -0.70 -6.37 -20.28
C PRO A 4 -0.16 -4.97 -20.52
N VAL A 5 -0.78 -3.98 -19.86
CA VAL A 5 -0.35 -2.58 -19.85
C VAL A 5 0.08 -2.23 -18.43
N PHE A 6 1.29 -1.74 -18.28
CA PHE A 6 1.85 -1.24 -17.02
C PHE A 6 2.07 0.26 -17.13
N VAL A 7 1.65 1.01 -16.12
CA VAL A 7 1.83 2.47 -16.06
C VAL A 7 2.79 2.80 -14.94
N CYS A 8 3.87 3.51 -15.27
CA CYS A 8 4.81 4.09 -14.30
C CYS A 8 4.56 5.59 -14.23
N THR A 9 4.24 6.11 -13.04
CA THR A 9 3.93 7.53 -12.81
C THR A 9 4.76 8.11 -11.66
N GLY A 10 4.71 9.41 -11.48
CA GLY A 10 5.52 10.18 -10.54
C GLY A 10 6.12 11.40 -11.21
N PHE A 11 6.60 12.37 -10.46
CA PHE A 11 7.17 13.59 -11.01
C PHE A 11 8.45 13.32 -11.82
N LEU A 12 8.88 14.32 -12.59
CA LEU A 12 10.13 14.25 -13.36
C LEU A 12 11.29 13.89 -12.41
N ASP A 13 12.18 13.01 -12.88
CA ASP A 13 13.35 12.51 -12.16
C ASP A 13 13.05 11.79 -10.83
N SER A 14 11.78 11.40 -10.59
CA SER A 14 11.40 10.60 -9.40
C SER A 14 11.93 9.16 -9.40
N GLY A 15 12.53 8.69 -10.51
CA GLY A 15 13.07 7.34 -10.64
C GLY A 15 12.20 6.37 -11.44
N LYS A 16 11.24 6.84 -12.25
CA LYS A 16 10.39 5.99 -13.10
C LYS A 16 11.20 5.10 -14.03
N THR A 17 12.15 5.68 -14.76
CA THR A 17 13.03 4.95 -15.70
C THR A 17 13.83 3.86 -14.99
N THR A 18 14.35 4.14 -13.80
CA THR A 18 15.06 3.17 -12.96
C THR A 18 14.13 2.04 -12.51
N LEU A 19 12.93 2.36 -12.06
CA LEU A 19 11.91 1.36 -11.66
C LEU A 19 11.58 0.42 -12.83
N VAL A 20 11.41 0.96 -14.05
CA VAL A 20 11.16 0.14 -15.24
C VAL A 20 12.35 -0.76 -15.54
N LYS A 21 13.57 -0.22 -15.57
CA LYS A 21 14.78 -0.96 -15.94
C LYS A 21 15.16 -2.05 -14.95
N GLU A 22 15.17 -1.70 -13.65
CA GLU A 22 15.78 -2.53 -12.62
C GLU A 22 14.77 -3.39 -11.87
N THR A 23 13.48 -3.07 -11.98
CA THR A 23 12.42 -3.79 -11.28
C THR A 23 11.43 -4.42 -12.23
N LEU A 24 10.71 -3.61 -13.01
CA LEU A 24 9.62 -4.11 -13.82
C LEU A 24 10.10 -5.09 -14.90
N MET A 25 11.14 -4.73 -15.65
CA MET A 25 11.66 -5.55 -16.75
C MET A 25 12.53 -6.73 -16.30
N GLU A 26 12.76 -6.90 -15.00
CA GLU A 26 13.49 -8.03 -14.41
C GLU A 26 12.57 -9.08 -13.77
N GLN A 27 11.26 -8.90 -13.87
CA GLN A 27 10.29 -9.83 -13.27
C GLN A 27 10.11 -11.10 -14.13
N ASP A 28 9.94 -12.24 -13.46
CA ASP A 28 9.74 -13.54 -14.12
C ASP A 28 8.43 -13.65 -14.91
N TRP A 29 7.46 -12.75 -14.63
CA TRP A 29 6.17 -12.71 -15.33
C TRP A 29 6.17 -11.85 -16.59
N ILE A 30 7.29 -11.21 -16.92
CA ILE A 30 7.45 -10.49 -18.18
C ILE A 30 7.50 -11.51 -19.33
N GLU A 31 6.54 -11.46 -20.23
CA GLU A 31 6.42 -12.38 -21.34
C GLU A 31 7.52 -12.14 -22.39
N PRO A 32 8.10 -13.20 -22.97
CA PRO A 32 9.02 -13.05 -24.09
C PRO A 32 8.37 -12.39 -25.29
N GLY A 33 9.09 -11.49 -25.96
CA GLY A 33 8.66 -10.79 -27.15
C GLY A 33 8.73 -9.27 -27.02
N LEU A 34 8.15 -8.56 -27.99
CA LEU A 34 8.30 -7.11 -28.08
C LEU A 34 7.58 -6.38 -26.97
N THR A 35 8.33 -5.65 -26.14
CA THR A 35 7.80 -4.66 -25.19
C THR A 35 7.69 -3.31 -25.87
N LEU A 36 6.50 -2.72 -25.89
CA LEU A 36 6.31 -1.35 -26.37
C LEU A 36 6.43 -0.37 -25.19
N LEU A 37 7.50 0.42 -25.19
CA LEU A 37 7.71 1.52 -24.23
C LEU A 37 7.13 2.82 -24.81
N ILE A 38 6.17 3.40 -24.12
CA ILE A 38 5.60 4.71 -24.44
C ILE A 38 6.14 5.71 -23.43
N LEU A 39 7.04 6.59 -23.86
CA LEU A 39 7.73 7.58 -23.03
C LEU A 39 7.06 8.94 -23.16
N CYS A 40 6.46 9.45 -22.09
CA CYS A 40 5.69 10.69 -22.08
C CYS A 40 6.48 11.90 -21.51
N GLU A 41 7.66 11.67 -20.96
CA GLU A 41 8.61 12.73 -20.58
C GLU A 41 10.04 12.19 -20.62
N GLU A 42 11.01 13.08 -20.76
CA GLU A 42 12.43 12.74 -20.75
C GLU A 42 13.06 13.35 -19.50
N GLY A 43 13.64 12.50 -18.64
CA GLY A 43 14.41 12.87 -17.46
C GLY A 43 15.90 12.77 -17.68
N GLU A 44 16.66 12.84 -16.59
CA GLU A 44 18.13 12.67 -16.61
C GLU A 44 18.54 11.24 -16.98
N GLU A 45 17.74 10.23 -16.55
CA GLU A 45 17.98 8.83 -16.86
C GLU A 45 17.31 8.47 -18.19
N GLU A 46 18.06 7.87 -19.12
CA GLU A 46 17.57 7.52 -20.45
C GLU A 46 17.67 6.01 -20.71
N TYR A 47 16.90 5.52 -21.67
CA TYR A 47 17.02 4.14 -22.19
C TYR A 47 18.07 4.14 -23.30
N SER A 48 19.23 3.51 -23.04
CA SER A 48 20.24 3.35 -24.06
C SER A 48 19.75 2.40 -25.17
N LYS A 49 20.26 2.57 -26.38
CA LYS A 49 19.90 1.68 -27.48
C LYS A 49 20.27 0.23 -27.18
N GLU A 50 21.42 0.00 -26.56
CA GLU A 50 21.86 -1.32 -26.16
C GLU A 50 20.90 -1.98 -25.17
N TYR A 51 20.35 -1.21 -24.23
CA TYR A 51 19.34 -1.69 -23.29
C TYR A 51 18.04 -2.07 -24.01
N LEU A 52 17.52 -1.17 -24.86
CA LEU A 52 16.29 -1.42 -25.62
C LEU A 52 16.43 -2.67 -26.50
N ASP A 53 17.55 -2.81 -27.22
CA ASP A 53 17.81 -3.97 -28.07
C ASP A 53 17.92 -5.26 -27.22
N SER A 54 18.57 -5.22 -26.04
CA SER A 54 18.74 -6.38 -25.15
C SER A 54 17.45 -6.90 -24.54
N LYS A 55 16.46 -6.02 -24.34
CA LYS A 55 15.15 -6.33 -23.76
C LYS A 55 14.04 -6.44 -24.81
N GLU A 56 14.38 -6.46 -26.10
CA GLU A 56 13.41 -6.48 -27.21
C GLU A 56 12.33 -5.36 -27.08
N MET A 57 12.80 -4.12 -26.80
CA MET A 57 11.91 -2.97 -26.59
C MET A 57 11.88 -2.05 -27.82
N ALA A 58 10.66 -1.63 -28.21
CA ALA A 58 10.46 -0.52 -29.13
C ALA A 58 9.98 0.71 -28.34
N GLN A 59 10.66 1.85 -28.51
CA GLN A 59 10.33 3.10 -27.83
C GLN A 59 9.54 4.04 -28.72
N LEU A 60 8.46 4.61 -28.18
CA LEU A 60 7.71 5.71 -28.76
C LEU A 60 7.70 6.89 -27.79
N LYS A 61 8.02 8.08 -28.31
CA LYS A 61 7.94 9.34 -27.54
C LYS A 61 6.60 10.02 -27.77
N VAL A 62 6.02 10.54 -26.71
CA VAL A 62 4.75 11.29 -26.69
C VAL A 62 4.99 12.60 -25.99
N GLU A 63 4.97 13.70 -26.73
CA GLU A 63 5.32 15.04 -26.21
C GLU A 63 4.12 15.81 -25.66
N ALA A 64 2.90 15.42 -26.01
CA ALA A 64 1.67 16.09 -25.57
C ALA A 64 0.57 15.05 -25.28
N PHE A 65 -0.21 15.29 -24.22
CA PHE A 65 -1.27 14.38 -23.77
C PHE A 65 -2.30 14.08 -24.88
N GLU A 66 -2.61 15.05 -25.71
CA GLU A 66 -3.59 14.91 -26.80
C GLU A 66 -3.22 13.83 -27.83
N GLN A 67 -1.95 13.45 -27.90
CA GLN A 67 -1.46 12.36 -28.73
C GLN A 67 -1.91 11.00 -28.15
N LEU A 68 -2.07 10.87 -26.83
CA LEU A 68 -2.56 9.67 -26.18
C LEU A 68 -4.08 9.59 -26.34
N ASN A 69 -4.53 8.74 -27.23
CA ASN A 69 -5.95 8.51 -27.45
C ASN A 69 -6.18 7.09 -28.02
N SER A 70 -7.43 6.69 -28.12
CA SER A 70 -7.77 5.33 -28.56
C SER A 70 -7.30 4.98 -29.98
N VAL A 71 -7.09 5.99 -30.84
CA VAL A 71 -6.56 5.78 -32.21
C VAL A 71 -5.05 5.53 -32.15
N PHE A 72 -4.34 6.28 -31.29
CA PHE A 72 -2.91 6.07 -31.06
C PHE A 72 -2.64 4.63 -30.59
N PHE A 73 -3.33 4.17 -29.56
CA PHE A 73 -3.13 2.80 -29.05
C PHE A 73 -3.51 1.70 -30.05
N LYS A 74 -4.57 1.91 -30.85
CA LYS A 74 -4.90 0.99 -31.96
C LYS A 74 -3.82 0.95 -33.02
N ASN A 75 -3.19 2.07 -33.33
CA ASN A 75 -2.07 2.11 -34.28
C ASN A 75 -0.82 1.44 -33.69
N CYS A 76 -0.57 1.60 -32.39
CA CYS A 76 0.50 0.88 -31.71
C CYS A 76 0.29 -0.64 -31.79
N GLU A 77 -0.91 -1.13 -31.47
CA GLU A 77 -1.24 -2.56 -31.62
C GLU A 77 -1.02 -3.05 -33.04
N LYS A 78 -1.53 -2.31 -34.01
CA LYS A 78 -1.44 -2.69 -35.42
C LYS A 78 -0.02 -2.75 -36.00
N ASN A 79 0.84 -1.82 -35.54
CA ASN A 79 2.18 -1.66 -36.12
C ASN A 79 3.25 -2.49 -35.39
N TYR A 80 3.07 -2.71 -34.07
CA TYR A 80 4.09 -3.32 -33.21
C TYR A 80 3.69 -4.72 -32.70
N HIS A 81 2.40 -5.03 -32.60
CA HIS A 81 1.90 -6.30 -32.04
C HIS A 81 2.62 -6.66 -30.73
N PRO A 82 2.65 -5.73 -29.74
CA PRO A 82 3.45 -5.94 -28.54
C PRO A 82 2.91 -7.09 -27.69
N THR A 83 3.79 -7.82 -27.04
CA THR A 83 3.42 -8.80 -26.01
C THR A 83 3.07 -8.13 -24.70
N GLN A 84 3.61 -6.93 -24.44
CA GLN A 84 3.32 -6.08 -23.30
C GLN A 84 3.61 -4.61 -23.60
N VAL A 85 3.01 -3.72 -22.83
CA VAL A 85 3.15 -2.27 -22.98
C VAL A 85 3.56 -1.66 -21.64
N VAL A 86 4.57 -0.81 -21.65
CA VAL A 86 4.98 0.02 -20.52
C VAL A 86 4.78 1.47 -20.88
N ILE A 87 4.02 2.21 -20.07
CA ILE A 87 3.80 3.64 -20.23
C ILE A 87 4.54 4.36 -19.11
N GLU A 88 5.63 5.03 -19.43
CA GLU A 88 6.29 5.96 -18.50
C GLU A 88 5.61 7.32 -18.65
N TYR A 89 4.67 7.57 -17.71
CA TYR A 89 3.73 8.66 -17.82
C TYR A 89 4.33 9.99 -17.31
N ASN A 90 3.88 11.08 -17.89
CA ASN A 90 4.32 12.42 -17.50
C ASN A 90 3.68 12.81 -16.16
N GLY A 91 4.51 13.14 -15.18
CA GLY A 91 4.09 13.47 -13.82
C GLY A 91 3.29 14.76 -13.66
N MET A 92 3.16 15.56 -14.73
CA MET A 92 2.34 16.78 -14.74
C MET A 92 0.96 16.56 -15.38
N TRP A 93 0.71 15.40 -16.00
CA TRP A 93 -0.58 15.10 -16.60
C TRP A 93 -1.45 14.32 -15.61
N LYS A 94 -2.77 14.49 -15.73
CA LYS A 94 -3.72 13.79 -14.85
C LYS A 94 -3.75 12.30 -15.17
N LEU A 95 -3.51 11.48 -14.16
CA LEU A 95 -3.54 10.03 -14.30
C LEU A 95 -4.93 9.52 -14.71
N GLU A 96 -6.00 10.10 -14.15
CA GLU A 96 -7.38 9.77 -14.49
C GLU A 96 -7.67 9.92 -15.98
N ASP A 97 -7.08 10.92 -16.64
CA ASP A 97 -7.27 11.13 -18.08
C ASP A 97 -6.68 9.97 -18.89
N LEU A 98 -5.48 9.45 -18.54
CA LEU A 98 -4.89 8.27 -19.15
C LEU A 98 -5.77 7.02 -18.93
N LEU A 99 -6.18 6.80 -17.69
CA LEU A 99 -6.97 5.61 -17.32
C LEU A 99 -8.37 5.59 -17.96
N SER A 100 -8.89 6.76 -18.36
CA SER A 100 -10.17 6.87 -19.05
C SER A 100 -10.10 6.51 -20.54
N ILE A 101 -8.89 6.44 -21.13
CA ILE A 101 -8.71 6.13 -22.57
C ILE A 101 -9.03 4.65 -22.84
N LYS A 102 -9.79 4.41 -23.91
CA LYS A 102 -10.09 3.03 -24.31
C LYS A 102 -8.90 2.41 -25.05
N TYR A 103 -8.33 1.38 -24.47
CA TYR A 103 -7.31 0.54 -25.09
C TYR A 103 -7.85 -0.36 -26.20
N PRO A 104 -7.01 -0.96 -27.05
CA PRO A 104 -7.37 -2.09 -27.92
C PRO A 104 -8.01 -3.21 -27.10
N ARG A 105 -8.88 -4.03 -27.73
CA ARG A 105 -9.65 -5.06 -27.01
C ARG A 105 -8.82 -6.13 -26.31
N ASN A 106 -7.62 -6.35 -26.80
CA ASN A 106 -6.66 -7.31 -26.25
C ASN A 106 -5.68 -6.70 -25.26
N TRP A 107 -5.74 -5.38 -25.00
CA TRP A 107 -4.91 -4.71 -24.01
C TRP A 107 -5.67 -4.56 -22.69
N GLU A 108 -5.01 -4.84 -21.58
CA GLU A 108 -5.60 -4.76 -20.25
C GLU A 108 -4.61 -4.11 -19.28
N LEU A 109 -5.06 -3.10 -18.54
CA LEU A 109 -4.27 -2.49 -17.49
C LEU A 109 -4.04 -3.54 -16.40
N GLN A 110 -2.76 -3.83 -16.11
CA GLN A 110 -2.35 -4.81 -15.11
C GLN A 110 -1.82 -4.16 -13.84
N GLY A 111 -1.30 -2.95 -13.92
CA GLY A 111 -0.81 -2.26 -12.74
C GLY A 111 -0.41 -0.82 -13.00
N VAL A 112 -0.52 -0.02 -11.95
CA VAL A 112 0.00 1.35 -11.87
C VAL A 112 1.05 1.38 -10.76
N TYR A 113 2.25 1.80 -11.11
CA TYR A 113 3.39 1.87 -10.21
C TYR A 113 3.89 3.32 -10.13
N SER A 114 4.10 3.81 -8.93
CA SER A 114 4.53 5.19 -8.73
C SER A 114 5.88 5.28 -8.04
N THR A 115 6.65 6.27 -8.44
CA THR A 115 7.91 6.62 -7.78
C THR A 115 7.84 8.00 -7.17
N VAL A 116 8.44 8.15 -6.01
CA VAL A 116 8.57 9.41 -5.28
C VAL A 116 9.99 9.55 -4.77
N ASP A 117 10.61 10.68 -5.03
CA ASP A 117 11.94 10.99 -4.48
C ASP A 117 11.83 11.40 -3.01
N GLY A 118 12.37 10.59 -2.11
CA GLY A 118 12.36 10.83 -0.66
C GLY A 118 13.11 12.10 -0.24
N THR A 119 14.06 12.60 -1.06
CA THR A 119 14.78 13.85 -0.77
C THR A 119 13.91 15.09 -0.98
N THR A 120 12.88 14.99 -1.82
CA THR A 120 12.01 16.13 -2.20
C THR A 120 10.58 15.98 -1.71
N LEU A 121 10.23 14.82 -1.11
CA LEU A 121 8.85 14.50 -0.73
C LEU A 121 8.25 15.51 0.25
N ASP A 122 8.98 15.95 1.27
CA ASP A 122 8.50 16.99 2.21
C ASP A 122 8.13 18.28 1.49
N MET A 123 8.95 18.70 0.53
CA MET A 123 8.68 19.89 -0.27
C MET A 123 7.41 19.74 -1.12
N TYR A 124 7.23 18.59 -1.74
CA TYR A 124 6.02 18.30 -2.54
C TYR A 124 4.77 18.19 -1.67
N LEU A 125 4.86 17.57 -0.51
CA LEU A 125 3.75 17.51 0.46
C LEU A 125 3.34 18.90 0.95
N ALA A 126 4.30 19.81 1.11
CA ALA A 126 4.03 21.17 1.54
C ALA A 126 3.46 22.08 0.44
N ASN A 127 3.94 21.94 -0.81
CA ASN A 127 3.68 22.93 -1.86
C ASN A 127 2.84 22.40 -3.03
N MET A 128 2.89 21.10 -3.33
CA MET A 128 2.26 20.49 -4.51
C MET A 128 1.47 19.24 -4.14
N ARG A 129 0.95 19.17 -2.91
CA ARG A 129 0.29 17.99 -2.37
C ARG A 129 -0.77 17.40 -3.29
N ASN A 130 -1.68 18.22 -3.81
CA ASN A 130 -2.78 17.74 -4.65
C ASN A 130 -2.26 17.07 -5.93
N MET A 131 -1.26 17.63 -6.59
CA MET A 131 -0.67 17.04 -7.79
C MET A 131 0.04 15.73 -7.48
N LEU A 132 0.83 15.70 -6.39
CA LEU A 132 1.48 14.47 -5.95
C LEU A 132 0.45 13.37 -5.67
N MET A 133 -0.59 13.68 -4.88
CA MET A 133 -1.61 12.70 -4.51
C MET A 133 -2.41 12.19 -5.71
N GLU A 134 -2.63 13.05 -6.73
CA GLU A 134 -3.29 12.64 -7.97
C GLU A 134 -2.46 11.60 -8.76
N GLN A 135 -1.13 11.72 -8.76
CA GLN A 135 -0.25 10.74 -9.39
C GLN A 135 -0.25 9.38 -8.67
N LEU A 136 -0.53 9.38 -7.36
CA LEU A 136 -0.46 8.19 -6.51
C LEU A 136 -1.81 7.49 -6.30
N ALA A 137 -2.91 8.12 -6.72
CA ALA A 137 -4.27 7.72 -6.34
C ALA A 137 -4.62 6.28 -6.74
N GLU A 138 -4.18 5.84 -7.91
CA GLU A 138 -4.52 4.52 -8.48
C GLU A 138 -3.33 3.55 -8.45
N SER A 139 -2.28 3.87 -7.68
CA SER A 139 -1.07 3.05 -7.64
C SER A 139 -1.27 1.79 -6.79
N GLU A 140 -0.86 0.64 -7.30
CA GLU A 140 -0.76 -0.59 -6.54
C GLU A 140 0.52 -0.64 -5.71
N LEU A 141 1.60 -0.04 -6.24
CA LEU A 141 2.89 0.09 -5.58
C LEU A 141 3.37 1.54 -5.66
N ILE A 142 3.81 2.08 -4.53
CA ILE A 142 4.50 3.36 -4.42
C ILE A 142 5.90 3.09 -3.88
N VAL A 143 6.91 3.42 -4.66
CA VAL A 143 8.32 3.35 -4.23
C VAL A 143 8.79 4.74 -3.87
N VAL A 144 9.08 4.97 -2.59
CA VAL A 144 9.75 6.17 -2.11
C VAL A 144 11.24 5.88 -2.09
N ASN A 145 11.94 6.28 -3.14
CA ASN A 145 13.38 6.03 -3.30
C ASN A 145 14.24 7.15 -2.73
N ARG A 146 15.54 6.97 -2.72
CA ARG A 146 16.52 7.96 -2.27
C ARG A 146 16.19 8.58 -0.90
N CYS A 147 15.66 7.75 0.02
CA CYS A 147 15.35 8.20 1.38
C CYS A 147 16.65 8.51 2.14
N PRO A 148 16.85 9.75 2.63
CA PRO A 148 17.97 10.04 3.51
C PRO A 148 17.86 9.32 4.86
N ASP A 149 18.99 9.08 5.51
CA ASP A 149 18.99 8.56 6.88
C ASP A 149 18.23 9.49 7.83
N GLY A 150 17.39 8.91 8.68
CA GLY A 150 16.64 9.64 9.70
C GLY A 150 15.41 10.41 9.18
N VAL A 151 15.02 10.24 7.91
CA VAL A 151 13.76 10.80 7.40
C VAL A 151 12.56 10.21 8.14
N ASP A 152 11.51 11.02 8.36
CA ASP A 152 10.26 10.57 8.99
C ASP A 152 9.44 9.68 8.04
N ARG A 153 9.84 8.40 7.92
CA ARG A 153 9.13 7.42 7.08
C ARG A 153 7.70 7.17 7.56
N SER A 154 7.46 7.24 8.86
CA SER A 154 6.11 7.06 9.40
C SER A 154 5.19 8.23 9.01
N GLY A 155 5.71 9.45 9.02
CA GLY A 155 5.01 10.63 8.52
C GLY A 155 4.73 10.53 7.01
N PHE A 156 5.70 10.09 6.23
CA PHE A 156 5.52 9.84 4.80
C PHE A 156 4.49 8.76 4.54
N ARG A 157 4.56 7.64 5.24
CA ARG A 157 3.56 6.56 5.15
C ARG A 157 2.16 7.09 5.42
N ARG A 158 1.94 7.78 6.53
CA ARG A 158 0.63 8.38 6.83
C ARG A 158 0.16 9.33 5.73
N ALA A 159 1.03 10.23 5.28
CA ALA A 159 0.67 11.23 4.27
C ALA A 159 0.25 10.59 2.94
N LEU A 160 0.97 9.56 2.49
CA LEU A 160 0.72 8.88 1.21
C LEU A 160 -0.48 7.94 1.30
N LYS A 161 -0.62 7.22 2.41
CA LYS A 161 -1.74 6.28 2.64
C LYS A 161 -3.10 6.95 2.82
N VAL A 162 -3.16 8.21 3.20
CA VAL A 162 -4.42 8.97 3.24
C VAL A 162 -5.09 9.01 1.86
N GLN A 163 -4.33 9.15 0.79
CA GLN A 163 -4.88 9.21 -0.56
C GLN A 163 -5.15 7.82 -1.15
N ASN A 164 -4.22 6.90 -0.92
CA ASN A 164 -4.32 5.55 -1.46
C ASN A 164 -3.95 4.51 -0.37
N PRO A 165 -4.91 4.16 0.49
CA PRO A 165 -4.68 3.20 1.57
C PRO A 165 -4.28 1.80 1.09
N MET A 166 -4.67 1.45 -0.15
CA MET A 166 -4.44 0.13 -0.74
C MET A 166 -3.04 -0.06 -1.31
N ALA A 167 -2.34 1.03 -1.68
CA ALA A 167 -1.03 0.93 -2.30
C ALA A 167 -0.04 0.22 -1.37
N GLN A 168 0.72 -0.72 -1.89
CA GLN A 168 1.93 -1.18 -1.23
C GLN A 168 2.95 -0.04 -1.22
N LEU A 169 3.57 0.23 -0.07
CA LEU A 169 4.54 1.31 0.08
C LEU A 169 5.91 0.73 0.44
N ILE A 170 6.89 0.98 -0.42
CA ILE A 170 8.28 0.57 -0.23
C ILE A 170 9.16 1.81 -0.09
N PHE A 171 10.09 1.78 0.88
CA PHE A 171 11.12 2.79 1.03
C PHE A 171 12.47 2.23 0.61
N GLU A 172 13.23 3.01 -0.17
CA GLU A 172 14.59 2.69 -0.58
C GLU A 172 15.54 3.78 -0.09
N GLY A 173 16.70 3.36 0.39
CA GLY A 173 17.77 4.25 0.83
C GLY A 173 18.49 4.95 -0.32
N MET A 174 19.43 5.82 0.03
CA MET A 174 20.32 6.48 -0.94
C MET A 174 21.19 5.48 -1.73
N ASP A 175 21.34 4.27 -1.24
CA ASP A 175 22.09 3.17 -1.88
C ASP A 175 21.22 2.25 -2.77
N GLY A 176 19.95 2.61 -2.97
CA GLY A 176 18.97 1.83 -3.75
C GLY A 176 18.48 0.56 -3.08
N LYS A 177 18.85 0.30 -1.81
CA LYS A 177 18.37 -0.89 -1.11
C LYS A 177 17.06 -0.61 -0.38
N ILE A 178 16.19 -1.60 -0.38
CA ILE A 178 14.95 -1.55 0.38
C ILE A 178 15.27 -1.40 1.88
N ILE A 179 14.71 -0.35 2.47
CA ILE A 179 14.78 -0.13 3.91
C ILE A 179 13.73 -1.03 4.56
N GLN A 180 14.19 -1.98 5.36
CA GLN A 180 13.29 -2.86 6.07
C GLN A 180 12.44 -2.05 7.07
N PRO A 181 11.14 -2.37 7.23
CA PRO A 181 10.30 -1.76 8.25
C PRO A 181 10.95 -1.88 9.64
N SER A 182 10.80 -0.86 10.44
CA SER A 182 11.33 -0.82 11.81
C SER A 182 10.31 -0.19 12.75
N ALA A 183 10.51 -0.35 14.06
CA ALA A 183 9.67 0.28 15.08
C ALA A 183 9.57 1.82 14.91
N ALA A 184 10.54 2.46 14.26
CA ALA A 184 10.50 3.89 13.95
C ALA A 184 9.55 4.24 12.81
N ASP A 185 9.12 3.26 12.03
CA ASP A 185 8.20 3.45 10.90
C ASP A 185 6.73 3.25 11.28
N LEU A 186 6.46 2.82 12.52
CA LEU A 186 5.10 2.63 13.03
C LEU A 186 4.42 4.00 13.22
N PRO A 187 3.12 4.11 12.92
CA PRO A 187 2.39 5.38 13.06
C PRO A 187 2.06 5.73 14.52
N TYR A 188 2.44 4.90 15.47
CA TYR A 188 2.23 5.06 16.92
C TYR A 188 3.52 4.72 17.69
N ASP A 189 3.62 5.28 18.90
CA ASP A 189 4.80 5.05 19.76
C ASP A 189 4.73 3.69 20.45
N VAL A 190 5.71 2.82 20.16
CA VAL A 190 5.87 1.51 20.79
C VAL A 190 6.87 1.51 21.94
N LYS A 191 7.51 2.64 22.26
CA LYS A 191 8.52 2.70 23.35
C LYS A 191 7.91 2.76 24.74
N GLY A 192 6.71 3.34 24.85
CA GLY A 192 5.99 3.46 26.12
C GLY A 192 5.34 2.14 26.56
N ASP A 193 4.88 2.11 27.81
CA ASP A 193 4.10 1.00 28.37
C ASP A 193 2.65 0.98 27.88
N LYS A 194 2.21 2.07 27.25
CA LYS A 194 0.89 2.23 26.66
C LYS A 194 1.01 2.64 25.20
N ILE A 195 0.33 1.91 24.34
CA ILE A 195 0.25 2.14 22.91
C ILE A 195 -1.19 2.49 22.56
N VAL A 196 -1.39 3.66 21.94
CA VAL A 196 -2.69 4.09 21.43
C VAL A 196 -2.69 3.90 19.92
N VAL A 197 -3.57 3.04 19.44
CA VAL A 197 -3.73 2.73 18.01
C VAL A 197 -4.93 3.51 17.50
N GLU A 198 -4.68 4.46 16.62
CA GLU A 198 -5.75 5.24 16.00
C GLU A 198 -6.55 4.39 15.00
N ASP A 199 -7.74 4.86 14.62
CA ASP A 199 -8.67 4.07 13.84
C ASP A 199 -8.10 3.59 12.50
N GLY A 200 -7.35 4.42 11.79
CA GLY A 200 -6.71 4.08 10.52
C GLY A 200 -5.51 3.13 10.65
N ASP A 201 -4.91 3.07 11.84
CA ASP A 201 -3.68 2.32 12.09
C ASP A 201 -3.92 0.89 12.59
N PHE A 202 -5.18 0.52 12.82
CA PHE A 202 -5.52 -0.80 13.37
C PHE A 202 -4.99 -1.96 12.51
N GLY A 203 -5.05 -1.84 11.19
CA GLY A 203 -4.55 -2.87 10.28
C GLY A 203 -3.05 -3.07 10.39
N ILE A 204 -2.30 -1.96 10.45
CA ILE A 204 -0.84 -1.97 10.65
C ILE A 204 -0.51 -2.63 11.98
N TRP A 205 -1.18 -2.20 13.07
CA TRP A 205 -0.98 -2.79 14.38
C TRP A 205 -1.28 -4.28 14.40
N TYR A 206 -2.37 -4.71 13.76
CA TYR A 206 -2.78 -6.11 13.77
C TYR A 206 -1.71 -7.02 13.16
N VAL A 207 -1.10 -6.62 12.03
CA VAL A 207 -0.03 -7.39 11.39
C VAL A 207 1.26 -7.30 12.17
N ASP A 208 1.69 -6.08 12.51
CA ASP A 208 2.98 -5.86 13.19
C ASP A 208 3.04 -6.52 14.58
N ALA A 209 1.93 -6.52 15.31
CA ALA A 209 1.86 -7.18 16.62
C ALA A 209 1.94 -8.72 16.53
N TYR A 210 1.60 -9.30 15.39
CA TYR A 210 1.82 -10.73 15.13
C TYR A 210 3.26 -11.02 14.73
N ASP A 211 3.82 -10.18 13.86
CA ASP A 211 5.16 -10.40 13.28
C ASP A 211 6.28 -10.01 14.28
N HIS A 212 6.02 -9.01 15.14
CA HIS A 212 6.97 -8.45 16.11
C HIS A 212 6.39 -8.38 17.53
N PRO A 213 5.94 -9.50 18.12
CA PRO A 213 5.26 -9.51 19.41
C PRO A 213 6.10 -8.90 20.54
N GLU A 214 7.43 -8.96 20.46
CA GLU A 214 8.36 -8.41 21.45
C GLU A 214 8.19 -6.90 21.65
N LEU A 215 7.68 -6.18 20.67
CA LEU A 215 7.41 -4.73 20.77
C LEU A 215 6.17 -4.42 21.60
N TYR A 216 5.27 -5.41 21.79
CA TYR A 216 3.94 -5.23 22.40
C TYR A 216 3.75 -6.00 23.70
N LEU A 217 4.58 -7.02 23.96
CA LEU A 217 4.46 -7.89 25.15
C LEU A 217 4.37 -7.07 26.45
N HIS A 218 3.36 -7.42 27.26
CA HIS A 218 3.06 -6.82 28.57
C HIS A 218 2.62 -5.36 28.54
N LYS A 219 2.47 -4.76 27.35
CA LYS A 219 2.03 -3.37 27.19
C LYS A 219 0.52 -3.23 27.14
N GLU A 220 0.02 -2.07 27.59
CA GLU A 220 -1.36 -1.68 27.40
C GLU A 220 -1.59 -1.21 25.98
N ILE A 221 -2.53 -1.82 25.28
CA ILE A 221 -2.97 -1.39 23.95
C ILE A 221 -4.35 -0.79 24.07
N GLU A 222 -4.54 0.38 23.46
CA GLU A 222 -5.83 1.07 23.42
C GLU A 222 -6.26 1.34 21.97
N PHE A 223 -7.48 0.91 21.61
CA PHE A 223 -8.04 1.11 20.26
C PHE A 223 -9.56 1.02 20.25
N THR A 224 -10.18 1.41 19.12
CA THR A 224 -11.62 1.30 18.89
C THR A 224 -11.93 0.10 17.99
N ALA A 225 -12.89 -0.75 18.40
CA ALA A 225 -13.31 -1.93 17.65
C ALA A 225 -14.78 -2.27 17.88
N GLN A 226 -15.32 -3.21 17.09
CA GLN A 226 -16.62 -3.82 17.36
C GLN A 226 -16.46 -5.03 18.27
N ALA A 227 -17.27 -5.11 19.32
CA ALA A 227 -17.31 -6.29 20.18
C ALA A 227 -18.05 -7.44 19.47
N PHE A 228 -17.35 -8.58 19.31
CA PHE A 228 -17.90 -9.76 18.67
C PHE A 228 -17.63 -11.00 19.52
N ARG A 229 -18.66 -11.83 19.74
CA ARG A 229 -18.51 -13.13 20.39
C ARG A 229 -18.97 -14.24 19.46
N PRO A 230 -18.05 -15.10 18.97
CA PRO A 230 -18.40 -16.30 18.23
C PRO A 230 -19.32 -17.25 19.03
N ARG A 231 -20.13 -18.02 18.33
CA ARG A 231 -20.95 -19.06 18.98
C ARG A 231 -20.06 -20.06 19.71
N GLY A 232 -20.37 -20.33 21.00
CA GLY A 232 -19.63 -21.30 21.81
C GLY A 232 -18.37 -20.74 22.49
N MET A 233 -18.05 -19.44 22.28
CA MET A 233 -16.99 -18.79 23.04
C MET A 233 -17.44 -18.52 24.47
N ASP A 234 -16.53 -18.68 25.43
CA ASP A 234 -16.76 -18.42 26.84
C ASP A 234 -17.29 -17.00 27.08
N GLU A 235 -18.18 -16.84 28.07
CA GLU A 235 -18.77 -15.54 28.43
C GLU A 235 -17.72 -14.51 28.95
N LYS A 236 -16.55 -14.99 29.36
CA LYS A 236 -15.39 -14.17 29.77
C LYS A 236 -14.47 -13.83 28.60
N MET A 237 -14.85 -14.21 27.36
CA MET A 237 -14.06 -13.97 26.15
C MET A 237 -14.90 -13.31 25.08
N PHE A 238 -14.23 -12.51 24.26
CA PHE A 238 -14.76 -11.95 23.01
C PHE A 238 -13.61 -11.60 22.06
N VAL A 239 -13.92 -11.17 20.86
CA VAL A 239 -12.94 -10.67 19.90
C VAL A 239 -13.31 -9.24 19.56
N PRO A 240 -12.48 -8.26 19.91
CA PRO A 240 -12.60 -6.88 19.39
C PRO A 240 -12.15 -6.88 17.93
N VAL A 241 -13.09 -6.68 17.01
CA VAL A 241 -12.83 -6.82 15.57
C VAL A 241 -12.94 -5.49 14.82
N ARG A 242 -12.15 -5.35 13.78
CA ARG A 242 -12.32 -4.35 12.73
C ARG A 242 -12.48 -5.03 11.38
N LYS A 243 -13.16 -4.36 10.47
CA LYS A 243 -13.19 -4.78 9.07
C LYS A 243 -11.87 -4.35 8.42
N ILE A 244 -11.15 -5.31 7.88
CA ILE A 244 -9.91 -5.06 7.14
C ILE A 244 -10.13 -5.47 5.69
N MET A 245 -9.69 -4.61 4.78
CA MET A 245 -9.60 -4.89 3.34
C MET A 245 -8.14 -5.14 2.99
N THR A 246 -7.86 -6.24 2.27
CA THR A 246 -6.50 -6.61 1.87
C THR A 246 -6.18 -6.15 0.46
N CYS A 247 -7.05 -6.41 -0.51
CA CYS A 247 -6.80 -6.03 -1.89
C CYS A 247 -8.01 -5.41 -2.59
N CYS A 248 -9.24 -5.80 -2.25
CA CYS A 248 -10.44 -5.25 -2.86
C CYS A 248 -11.67 -5.40 -1.97
N ALA A 249 -12.77 -4.75 -2.33
CA ALA A 249 -14.02 -4.79 -1.55
C ALA A 249 -14.59 -6.22 -1.33
N ALA A 250 -14.23 -7.19 -2.19
CA ALA A 250 -14.63 -8.58 -2.01
C ALA A 250 -13.87 -9.30 -0.89
N ASP A 251 -12.72 -8.77 -0.46
CA ASP A 251 -11.84 -9.36 0.56
C ASP A 251 -12.00 -8.74 1.94
N ILE A 252 -13.03 -7.93 2.14
CA ILE A 252 -13.30 -7.35 3.46
C ILE A 252 -13.66 -8.46 4.44
N ARG A 253 -12.86 -8.61 5.51
CA ARG A 253 -13.08 -9.58 6.59
C ARG A 253 -12.91 -8.92 7.94
N PHE A 254 -13.42 -9.61 8.98
CA PHE A 254 -13.22 -9.20 10.37
C PHE A 254 -11.94 -9.80 10.91
N TYR A 255 -11.09 -8.96 11.46
CA TYR A 255 -9.84 -9.33 12.12
C TYR A 255 -9.79 -8.77 13.54
N GLY A 256 -9.18 -9.50 14.43
CA GLY A 256 -8.98 -9.12 15.82
C GLY A 256 -8.37 -10.26 16.61
N TYR A 257 -7.74 -9.96 17.74
CA TYR A 257 -7.18 -10.94 18.65
C TYR A 257 -8.19 -11.30 19.74
N PRO A 258 -8.21 -12.56 20.22
CA PRO A 258 -9.05 -12.93 21.36
C PRO A 258 -8.76 -12.04 22.57
N CYS A 259 -9.81 -11.58 23.21
CA CYS A 259 -9.73 -10.80 24.45
C CYS A 259 -10.40 -11.58 25.57
N LYS A 260 -9.71 -11.73 26.70
CA LYS A 260 -10.20 -12.43 27.89
C LYS A 260 -10.27 -11.49 29.11
N SER A 261 -11.15 -11.84 30.04
CA SER A 261 -11.34 -11.14 31.32
C SER A 261 -11.53 -12.16 32.45
N ASP A 262 -11.26 -11.73 33.68
CA ASP A 262 -11.57 -12.50 34.88
C ASP A 262 -13.06 -12.58 35.17
N GLU A 263 -13.82 -11.59 34.70
CA GLU A 263 -15.26 -11.48 34.88
C GLU A 263 -16.01 -11.68 33.56
N LYS A 264 -17.32 -11.98 33.66
CA LYS A 264 -18.21 -12.04 32.51
C LYS A 264 -18.27 -10.67 31.80
N ILE A 265 -18.12 -10.68 30.48
CA ILE A 265 -18.15 -9.48 29.65
C ILE A 265 -19.53 -9.36 29.01
N GLU A 266 -20.20 -8.24 29.22
CA GLU A 266 -21.49 -7.93 28.60
C GLU A 266 -21.36 -6.79 27.60
N PHE A 267 -21.88 -6.95 26.41
CA PHE A 267 -21.98 -5.94 25.38
C PHE A 267 -23.14 -6.25 24.41
N LYS A 268 -23.62 -5.25 23.71
CA LYS A 268 -24.62 -5.41 22.65
C LYS A 268 -23.97 -5.94 21.38
N LYS A 269 -24.73 -6.70 20.60
CA LYS A 269 -24.24 -7.25 19.32
C LYS A 269 -23.74 -6.12 18.42
N ASN A 270 -22.50 -6.23 17.93
CA ASN A 270 -21.81 -5.26 17.08
C ASN A 270 -21.66 -3.86 17.70
N GLU A 271 -21.61 -3.77 19.02
CA GLU A 271 -21.36 -2.53 19.73
C GLU A 271 -19.95 -2.03 19.44
N TRP A 272 -19.82 -0.74 19.17
CA TRP A 272 -18.52 -0.10 19.10
C TRP A 272 -18.03 0.23 20.50
N ILE A 273 -16.80 -0.16 20.78
CA ILE A 273 -16.17 -0.01 22.09
C ILE A 273 -14.78 0.62 21.95
N ARG A 274 -14.38 1.43 22.92
CA ARG A 274 -13.01 1.80 23.15
C ARG A 274 -12.45 0.80 24.16
N LEU A 275 -11.47 0.02 23.74
CA LEU A 275 -10.88 -1.07 24.50
C LEU A 275 -9.51 -0.65 25.03
N ARG A 276 -9.22 -1.01 26.27
CA ARG A 276 -7.87 -1.05 26.84
C ARG A 276 -7.60 -2.46 27.30
N ALA A 277 -6.50 -3.05 26.82
CA ALA A 277 -6.13 -4.41 27.14
C ALA A 277 -4.61 -4.56 27.19
N ARG A 278 -4.12 -5.52 27.98
CA ARG A 278 -2.71 -5.91 27.97
C ARG A 278 -2.49 -6.92 26.88
N PHE A 279 -1.45 -6.71 26.07
CA PHE A 279 -1.05 -7.64 25.02
C PHE A 279 -0.16 -8.74 25.61
N GLU A 280 -0.55 -9.99 25.38
CA GLU A 280 0.19 -11.18 25.79
C GLU A 280 0.32 -12.15 24.62
N TRP A 281 1.29 -13.07 24.73
CA TRP A 281 1.49 -14.14 23.76
C TRP A 281 1.27 -15.49 24.47
N GLU A 282 0.21 -16.19 24.08
CA GLU A 282 -0.23 -17.37 24.84
C GLU A 282 -0.66 -18.52 23.91
N ALA A 283 -0.65 -19.74 24.44
CA ALA A 283 -1.21 -20.89 23.75
C ALA A 283 -2.72 -20.70 23.48
N ALA A 284 -3.12 -20.83 22.23
CA ALA A 284 -4.53 -20.73 21.83
C ALA A 284 -5.34 -21.87 22.48
N VAL A 285 -6.42 -21.52 23.15
CA VAL A 285 -7.32 -22.49 23.80
C VAL A 285 -7.92 -23.49 22.79
N SER A 286 -7.96 -23.15 21.50
CA SER A 286 -8.63 -23.95 20.47
C SER A 286 -7.70 -24.62 19.45
N PHE A 287 -6.42 -24.22 19.30
CA PHE A 287 -5.56 -24.65 18.20
C PHE A 287 -4.16 -25.14 18.60
N GLY A 288 -3.79 -25.06 19.87
CA GLY A 288 -2.50 -25.55 20.35
C GLY A 288 -1.25 -24.74 19.94
N ASN A 289 -1.42 -23.71 19.11
CA ASN A 289 -0.35 -22.80 18.75
C ASN A 289 -0.40 -21.52 19.60
N GLU A 290 0.75 -20.95 19.90
CA GLU A 290 0.83 -19.66 20.56
C GLU A 290 0.37 -18.55 19.62
N GLN A 291 -0.34 -17.58 20.16
CA GLN A 291 -0.90 -16.44 19.42
C GLN A 291 -1.07 -15.22 20.32
N PRO A 292 -1.26 -14.01 19.75
CA PRO A 292 -1.65 -12.84 20.51
C PRO A 292 -2.98 -13.05 21.24
N VAL A 293 -3.01 -12.67 22.52
CA VAL A 293 -4.20 -12.66 23.38
C VAL A 293 -4.24 -11.35 24.14
N LEU A 294 -5.39 -10.70 24.16
CA LEU A 294 -5.61 -9.47 24.91
C LEU A 294 -6.21 -9.79 26.30
N HIS A 295 -5.67 -9.19 27.33
CA HIS A 295 -6.23 -9.26 28.68
C HIS A 295 -6.96 -7.95 28.96
N LEU A 296 -8.27 -7.99 29.11
CA LEU A 296 -9.11 -6.82 29.29
C LEU A 296 -8.71 -6.02 30.56
N ILE A 297 -8.39 -4.75 30.38
CA ILE A 297 -8.18 -3.79 31.47
C ILE A 297 -9.44 -2.94 31.65
N GLY A 298 -10.04 -2.51 30.55
CA GLY A 298 -11.24 -1.70 30.56
C GLY A 298 -11.89 -1.58 29.19
N MET A 299 -13.17 -1.34 29.20
CA MET A 299 -13.97 -1.20 27.97
C MET A 299 -15.08 -0.19 28.22
N GLU A 300 -15.31 0.69 27.25
CA GLU A 300 -16.41 1.66 27.29
C GLU A 300 -17.07 1.75 25.91
N PRO A 301 -18.37 2.08 25.82
CA PRO A 301 -19.04 2.34 24.56
C PRO A 301 -18.35 3.47 23.79
N ALA A 302 -18.17 3.27 22.50
CA ALA A 302 -17.57 4.26 21.62
C ALA A 302 -18.48 4.60 20.43
N GLN A 303 -18.24 5.73 19.79
CA GLN A 303 -18.86 6.05 18.52
C GLN A 303 -18.24 5.21 17.41
N LYS A 304 -19.05 4.91 16.39
CA LYS A 304 -18.55 4.28 15.18
C LYS A 304 -17.50 5.19 14.54
N PRO A 305 -16.30 4.69 14.24
CA PRO A 305 -15.28 5.44 13.52
C PRO A 305 -15.77 5.92 12.17
N GLN A 306 -15.20 7.03 11.71
CA GLN A 306 -15.48 7.53 10.36
C GLN A 306 -15.00 6.51 9.31
N GLU A 307 -13.86 5.88 9.54
CA GLU A 307 -13.31 4.78 8.74
C GLU A 307 -13.70 3.44 9.35
N GLU A 308 -14.80 2.84 8.86
CA GLU A 308 -15.26 1.52 9.33
C GLU A 308 -14.37 0.39 8.82
N VAL A 309 -13.87 0.51 7.60
CA VAL A 309 -12.95 -0.43 6.96
C VAL A 309 -11.55 0.16 7.02
N VAL A 310 -10.61 -0.63 7.49
CA VAL A 310 -9.18 -0.26 7.57
C VAL A 310 -8.36 -1.15 6.64
N TYR A 311 -7.08 -0.85 6.47
CA TYR A 311 -6.20 -1.53 5.55
C TYR A 311 -5.00 -2.13 6.28
N LEU A 312 -4.34 -3.13 5.69
CA LEU A 312 -3.18 -3.80 6.30
C LEU A 312 -1.87 -2.99 6.23
N GLY A 313 -1.87 -1.86 5.60
CA GLY A 313 -0.70 -0.99 5.53
C GLY A 313 -0.05 -0.88 4.19
#